data_db49fb478d1697e6c782d4edef37c032
#
_entry.id   db49fb478d1697e6c782d4edef37c032
#
_cell.length_a   1.000
_cell.length_b   1.000
_cell.length_c   1.000
_cell.angle_alpha   90.00
_cell.angle_beta   90.00
_cell.angle_gamma   90.00
#
_symmetry.space_group_name_H-M   'P 1'
#
loop_
_entity.id
_entity.type
_entity.pdbx_description
1 polymer ?
#
loop_
_entity_poly.entity_id
_entity_poly.type
_entity_poly.pdbx_seq_one_letter_code
_entity_poly.pdbx_strand_id
1 'polypeptide(L)'
;MSVAAIIVAAGSGSRAGGAVPKQFAPIAGLPMVAHSWRAFAAHPAVDEVVVVVASGQEKRARDACGPVRLATGGATRRESVANGLAAISAERVLVHDAARPFVPAAVIDRVLAALDRAAGVTPALPLADTLVRGDATLGEMVRRDGLWRVQTPQGFDAAVLRRAHAAWDAAEEATDDAQMVRRLGEVVALVQGDPVLEKVTNPADFAAAEARAGWEWRSATGFDVHRLEAGEELWLGGVLIPHDRGLSGHSDADVALHALTDALLGTIAAGDIGTHFPPSDMQWKGAASHQFLTHAAGLIAERGGRIAFVDLTLICEAPKIGPHRAAMQARIAALLDLSPDRVSIKATTTERLGFTGRGEGIACQASATVRLPGAWT
;
A
#
# COMPACT_ATOMS: atom_id res chain seq x y z
N MET A 1 3.19 -20.49 25.10
CA MET A 1 2.64 -19.25 25.69
C MET A 1 1.95 -18.49 24.59
N SER A 2 0.71 -18.08 24.82
CA SER A 2 -0.05 -17.29 23.83
C SER A 2 0.43 -15.85 23.76
N VAL A 3 0.44 -15.27 22.55
CA VAL A 3 0.93 -13.92 22.28
C VAL A 3 -0.16 -13.10 21.60
N ALA A 4 -0.46 -11.93 22.16
CA ALA A 4 -1.33 -10.94 21.53
C ALA A 4 -0.55 -9.70 21.08
N ALA A 5 -0.95 -9.08 19.98
CA ALA A 5 -0.47 -7.76 19.60
C ALA A 5 -1.59 -6.72 19.79
N ILE A 6 -1.27 -5.61 20.45
CA ILE A 6 -2.15 -4.45 20.61
C ILE A 6 -1.57 -3.30 19.77
N ILE A 7 -2.28 -2.92 18.71
CA ILE A 7 -1.89 -1.81 17.84
C ILE A 7 -2.67 -0.55 18.27
N VAL A 8 -1.97 0.43 18.80
CA VAL A 8 -2.56 1.67 19.29
C VAL A 8 -2.75 2.67 18.15
N ALA A 9 -3.99 2.87 17.73
CA ALA A 9 -4.40 3.71 16.62
C ALA A 9 -5.46 4.77 17.00
N ALA A 10 -5.66 5.02 18.31
CA ALA A 10 -6.71 5.93 18.81
C ALA A 10 -6.32 7.43 18.85
N GLY A 11 -5.10 7.78 18.46
CA GLY A 11 -4.62 9.17 18.47
C GLY A 11 -5.39 10.06 17.49
N SER A 12 -5.60 11.33 17.85
CA SER A 12 -6.30 12.32 17.00
C SER A 12 -5.58 12.64 15.70
N GLY A 13 -4.27 12.42 15.64
CA GLY A 13 -3.47 12.68 14.43
C GLY A 13 -3.34 14.16 14.03
N SER A 14 -3.73 15.09 14.90
CA SER A 14 -3.84 16.54 14.63
C SER A 14 -2.58 17.19 14.03
N ARG A 15 -1.40 16.67 14.34
CA ARG A 15 -0.11 17.18 13.82
C ARG A 15 0.15 16.85 12.34
N ALA A 16 -0.62 15.96 11.73
CA ALA A 16 -0.44 15.58 10.32
C ALA A 16 -1.27 16.44 9.34
N GLY A 17 -2.18 17.29 9.83
CA GLY A 17 -2.88 18.32 9.05
C GLY A 17 -3.86 17.84 7.97
N GLY A 18 -4.15 16.55 7.88
CA GLY A 18 -5.02 15.97 6.84
C GLY A 18 -6.50 15.87 7.23
N ALA A 19 -7.38 15.77 6.23
CA ALA A 19 -8.81 15.52 6.42
C ALA A 19 -9.13 14.12 6.97
N VAL A 20 -8.18 13.18 6.87
CA VAL A 20 -8.29 11.81 7.37
C VAL A 20 -7.34 11.65 8.55
N PRO A 21 -7.76 11.00 9.67
CA PRO A 21 -6.87 10.73 10.78
C PRO A 21 -5.61 9.98 10.29
N LYS A 22 -4.42 10.40 10.75
CA LYS A 22 -3.13 9.97 10.18
C LYS A 22 -2.92 8.46 10.12
N GLN A 23 -3.47 7.70 11.07
CA GLN A 23 -3.37 6.24 11.11
C GLN A 23 -4.09 5.55 9.94
N PHE A 24 -5.01 6.26 9.28
CA PHE A 24 -5.72 5.81 8.08
C PHE A 24 -5.24 6.50 6.80
N ALA A 25 -4.29 7.43 6.90
CA ALA A 25 -3.68 8.03 5.72
C ALA A 25 -2.86 6.96 4.96
N PRO A 26 -2.89 6.96 3.62
CA PRO A 26 -2.21 5.94 2.85
C PRO A 26 -0.70 6.13 2.86
N ILE A 27 0.02 5.02 2.96
CA ILE A 27 1.45 4.87 2.67
C ILE A 27 1.57 3.70 1.70
N ALA A 28 2.20 3.88 0.57
CA ALA A 28 2.30 2.87 -0.48
C ALA A 28 0.94 2.23 -0.84
N GLY A 29 -0.09 3.07 -0.96
CA GLY A 29 -1.44 2.64 -1.35
C GLY A 29 -2.28 1.97 -0.26
N LEU A 30 -1.74 1.74 0.95
CA LEU A 30 -2.45 1.12 2.06
C LEU A 30 -2.53 2.08 3.26
N PRO A 31 -3.65 2.07 4.02
CA PRO A 31 -3.74 2.81 5.27
C PRO A 31 -2.57 2.47 6.21
N MET A 32 -1.98 3.47 6.86
CA MET A 32 -0.79 3.28 7.71
C MET A 32 -0.96 2.17 8.76
N VAL A 33 -2.13 2.07 9.41
CA VAL A 33 -2.44 1.02 10.38
C VAL A 33 -2.48 -0.39 9.77
N ALA A 34 -2.83 -0.50 8.49
CA ALA A 34 -2.91 -1.78 7.81
C ALA A 34 -1.54 -2.46 7.63
N HIS A 35 -0.47 -1.67 7.50
CA HIS A 35 0.89 -2.21 7.41
C HIS A 35 1.28 -2.96 8.69
N SER A 36 1.17 -2.31 9.85
CA SER A 36 1.49 -2.95 11.13
C SER A 36 0.53 -4.09 11.45
N TRP A 37 -0.77 -3.95 11.15
CA TRP A 37 -1.73 -5.05 11.33
C TRP A 37 -1.34 -6.30 10.52
N ARG A 38 -1.01 -6.13 9.24
CA ARG A 38 -0.58 -7.24 8.37
C ARG A 38 0.68 -7.92 8.89
N ALA A 39 1.66 -7.14 9.35
CA ALA A 39 2.91 -7.67 9.88
C ALA A 39 2.67 -8.57 11.11
N PHE A 40 1.83 -8.14 12.05
CA PHE A 40 1.49 -8.96 13.22
C PHE A 40 0.58 -10.13 12.88
N ALA A 41 -0.44 -9.94 12.02
CA ALA A 41 -1.39 -10.99 11.64
C ALA A 41 -0.73 -12.11 10.82
N ALA A 42 0.34 -11.81 10.07
CA ALA A 42 1.10 -12.81 9.32
C ALA A 42 2.19 -13.49 10.14
N HIS A 43 2.51 -12.99 11.35
CA HIS A 43 3.62 -13.52 12.15
C HIS A 43 3.23 -14.82 12.87
N PRO A 44 3.96 -15.94 12.67
CA PRO A 44 3.53 -17.26 13.18
C PRO A 44 3.48 -17.38 14.71
N ALA A 45 4.18 -16.51 15.43
CA ALA A 45 4.18 -16.51 16.89
C ALA A 45 3.12 -15.55 17.50
N VAL A 46 2.28 -14.89 16.69
CA VAL A 46 1.22 -13.99 17.19
C VAL A 46 -0.13 -14.66 16.98
N ASP A 47 -0.82 -14.98 18.06
CA ASP A 47 -2.09 -15.70 18.04
C ASP A 47 -3.30 -14.78 17.80
N GLU A 48 -3.25 -13.53 18.28
CA GLU A 48 -4.32 -12.56 18.10
C GLU A 48 -3.79 -11.14 17.94
N VAL A 49 -4.54 -10.33 17.17
CA VAL A 49 -4.22 -8.89 16.98
C VAL A 49 -5.46 -8.07 17.32
N VAL A 50 -5.29 -7.09 18.20
CA VAL A 50 -6.31 -6.10 18.56
C VAL A 50 -5.87 -4.73 18.10
N VAL A 51 -6.73 -4.03 17.34
CA VAL A 51 -6.49 -2.64 16.95
C VAL A 51 -7.33 -1.72 17.83
N VAL A 52 -6.67 -0.81 18.53
CA VAL A 52 -7.34 0.15 19.42
C VAL A 52 -7.56 1.45 18.66
N VAL A 53 -8.82 1.83 18.44
CA VAL A 53 -9.22 3.00 17.65
C VAL A 53 -10.07 3.96 18.45
N ALA A 54 -10.10 5.23 18.09
CA ALA A 54 -11.02 6.18 18.70
C ALA A 54 -12.48 5.82 18.37
N SER A 55 -13.38 6.17 19.26
CA SER A 55 -14.83 5.98 19.05
C SER A 55 -15.27 6.58 17.72
N GLY A 56 -16.10 5.84 16.95
CA GLY A 56 -16.58 6.23 15.63
C GLY A 56 -15.61 5.94 14.48
N GLN A 57 -14.42 5.35 14.74
CA GLN A 57 -13.45 4.97 13.70
C GLN A 57 -13.46 3.47 13.37
N GLU A 58 -14.36 2.70 13.96
CA GLU A 58 -14.42 1.23 13.86
C GLU A 58 -14.63 0.77 12.41
N LYS A 59 -15.51 1.47 11.67
CA LYS A 59 -15.75 1.18 10.25
C LYS A 59 -14.46 1.37 9.44
N ARG A 60 -13.76 2.50 9.62
CA ARG A 60 -12.50 2.77 8.92
C ARG A 60 -11.42 1.73 9.22
N ALA A 61 -11.36 1.26 10.45
CA ALA A 61 -10.41 0.22 10.84
C ALA A 61 -10.73 -1.12 10.15
N ARG A 62 -12.00 -1.49 10.04
CA ARG A 62 -12.41 -2.69 9.29
C ARG A 62 -12.16 -2.55 7.79
N ASP A 63 -12.44 -1.38 7.22
CA ASP A 63 -12.16 -1.10 5.81
C ASP A 63 -10.64 -1.19 5.53
N ALA A 64 -9.80 -0.76 6.49
CA ALA A 64 -8.33 -0.78 6.36
C ALA A 64 -7.70 -2.16 6.59
N CYS A 65 -8.17 -2.91 7.58
CA CYS A 65 -7.54 -4.14 8.07
C CYS A 65 -8.35 -5.42 7.74
N GLY A 66 -9.59 -5.29 7.23
CA GLY A 66 -10.49 -6.43 7.05
C GLY A 66 -11.09 -6.90 8.39
N PRO A 67 -11.34 -8.21 8.55
CA PRO A 67 -11.90 -8.77 9.78
C PRO A 67 -10.87 -8.67 10.91
N VAL A 68 -10.97 -7.63 11.72
CA VAL A 68 -10.05 -7.32 12.82
C VAL A 68 -10.79 -7.17 14.14
N ARG A 69 -10.20 -7.65 15.24
CA ARG A 69 -10.67 -7.40 16.59
C ARG A 69 -10.36 -5.97 16.98
N LEU A 70 -11.37 -5.24 17.44
CA LEU A 70 -11.26 -3.83 17.80
C LEU A 70 -11.48 -3.63 19.30
N ALA A 71 -10.81 -2.61 19.85
CA ALA A 71 -11.09 -2.04 21.15
C ALA A 71 -11.21 -0.52 21.00
N THR A 72 -12.06 0.11 21.81
CA THR A 72 -12.19 1.57 21.84
C THR A 72 -11.08 2.16 22.70
N GLY A 73 -10.37 3.16 22.18
CA GLY A 73 -9.33 3.89 22.90
C GLY A 73 -9.89 4.80 24.01
N GLY A 74 -9.00 5.21 24.88
CA GLY A 74 -9.28 6.20 25.93
C GLY A 74 -8.81 7.60 25.53
N ALA A 75 -8.89 8.54 26.49
CA ALA A 75 -8.44 9.91 26.30
C ALA A 75 -6.90 10.02 26.15
N THR A 76 -6.17 9.07 26.71
CA THR A 76 -4.70 9.01 26.66
C THR A 76 -4.21 7.74 25.95
N ARG A 77 -2.90 7.73 25.58
CA ARG A 77 -2.26 6.52 25.06
C ARG A 77 -2.30 5.38 26.09
N ARG A 78 -2.03 5.69 27.35
CA ARG A 78 -2.09 4.74 28.47
C ARG A 78 -3.47 4.08 28.59
N GLU A 79 -4.54 4.88 28.59
CA GLU A 79 -5.91 4.33 28.64
C GLU A 79 -6.23 3.48 27.43
N SER A 80 -5.76 3.88 26.25
CA SER A 80 -5.94 3.08 25.02
C SER A 80 -5.26 1.73 25.12
N VAL A 81 -4.03 1.66 25.67
CA VAL A 81 -3.35 0.37 25.94
C VAL A 81 -4.11 -0.44 26.99
N ALA A 82 -4.58 0.18 28.09
CA ALA A 82 -5.37 -0.51 29.11
C ALA A 82 -6.64 -1.14 28.54
N ASN A 83 -7.36 -0.43 27.67
CA ASN A 83 -8.54 -0.94 26.98
C ASN A 83 -8.19 -2.10 26.03
N GLY A 84 -7.05 -2.02 25.33
CA GLY A 84 -6.52 -3.11 24.53
C GLY A 84 -6.19 -4.35 25.38
N LEU A 85 -5.55 -4.16 26.54
CA LEU A 85 -5.23 -5.22 27.50
C LEU A 85 -6.49 -5.92 28.07
N ALA A 86 -7.58 -5.18 28.27
CA ALA A 86 -8.85 -5.74 28.69
C ALA A 86 -9.51 -6.60 27.60
N ALA A 87 -9.14 -6.37 26.34
CA ALA A 87 -9.69 -7.10 25.19
C ALA A 87 -8.93 -8.39 24.88
N ILE A 88 -7.83 -8.72 25.54
CA ILE A 88 -7.01 -9.91 25.29
C ILE A 88 -6.93 -10.83 26.51
N SER A 89 -6.68 -12.12 26.25
CA SER A 89 -6.43 -13.13 27.29
C SER A 89 -5.04 -13.76 27.22
N ALA A 90 -4.20 -13.36 26.27
CA ALA A 90 -2.87 -13.90 26.07
C ALA A 90 -1.94 -13.65 27.27
N GLU A 91 -0.94 -14.55 27.43
CA GLU A 91 0.06 -14.50 28.49
C GLU A 91 1.14 -13.45 28.18
N ARG A 92 1.45 -13.23 26.92
CA ARG A 92 2.42 -12.23 26.44
C ARG A 92 1.70 -11.22 25.54
N VAL A 93 2.15 -9.98 25.59
CA VAL A 93 1.58 -8.91 24.79
C VAL A 93 2.67 -8.07 24.13
N LEU A 94 2.45 -7.77 22.87
CA LEU A 94 3.22 -6.80 22.11
C LEU A 94 2.39 -5.52 21.98
N VAL A 95 2.87 -4.40 22.51
CA VAL A 95 2.23 -3.09 22.38
C VAL A 95 2.93 -2.31 21.29
N HIS A 96 2.17 -1.87 20.28
CA HIS A 96 2.73 -1.22 19.11
C HIS A 96 1.99 0.07 18.72
N ASP A 97 2.76 1.11 18.39
CA ASP A 97 2.21 2.35 17.86
C ASP A 97 1.89 2.20 16.36
N ALA A 98 0.63 2.34 15.95
CA ALA A 98 0.23 2.34 14.53
C ALA A 98 0.98 3.38 13.68
N ALA A 99 1.61 4.37 14.32
CA ALA A 99 2.46 5.37 13.67
C ALA A 99 3.84 4.83 13.22
N ARG A 100 4.15 3.55 13.43
CA ARG A 100 5.34 2.86 12.92
C ARG A 100 4.89 1.74 11.98
N PRO A 101 4.58 2.06 10.71
CA PRO A 101 3.89 1.14 9.81
C PRO A 101 4.67 -0.16 9.52
N PHE A 102 5.97 -0.09 9.41
CA PHE A 102 6.80 -1.18 8.91
C PHE A 102 7.46 -1.93 10.06
N VAL A 103 6.93 -3.10 10.40
CA VAL A 103 7.41 -3.94 11.50
C VAL A 103 8.09 -5.19 10.92
N PRO A 104 9.44 -5.29 10.97
CA PRO A 104 10.12 -6.49 10.52
C PRO A 104 9.82 -7.67 11.44
N ALA A 105 9.57 -8.86 10.87
CA ALA A 105 9.37 -10.09 11.63
C ALA A 105 10.54 -10.36 12.60
N ALA A 106 11.77 -10.12 12.16
CA ALA A 106 12.97 -10.29 13.00
C ALA A 106 13.00 -9.40 14.25
N VAL A 107 12.30 -8.26 14.27
CA VAL A 107 12.15 -7.46 15.50
C VAL A 107 11.16 -8.11 16.45
N ILE A 108 10.04 -8.62 15.93
CA ILE A 108 9.05 -9.38 16.72
C ILE A 108 9.73 -10.57 17.37
N ASP A 109 10.49 -11.36 16.59
CA ASP A 109 11.24 -12.52 17.09
C ASP A 109 12.20 -12.17 18.23
N ARG A 110 13.00 -11.08 18.05
CA ARG A 110 13.95 -10.64 19.08
C ARG A 110 13.26 -10.20 20.37
N VAL A 111 12.13 -9.50 20.25
CA VAL A 111 11.35 -9.07 21.41
C VAL A 111 10.77 -10.26 22.14
N LEU A 112 10.18 -11.22 21.43
CA LEU A 112 9.58 -12.42 22.02
C LEU A 112 10.62 -13.33 22.69
N ALA A 113 11.77 -13.53 22.05
CA ALA A 113 12.87 -14.32 22.61
C ALA A 113 13.45 -13.70 23.90
N ALA A 114 13.51 -12.37 23.99
CA ALA A 114 14.02 -11.71 25.18
C ALA A 114 13.02 -11.73 26.36
N LEU A 115 11.71 -11.91 26.11
CA LEU A 115 10.70 -12.10 27.16
C LEU A 115 10.86 -13.38 27.97
N ASP A 116 11.68 -14.32 27.54
CA ASP A 116 12.02 -15.51 28.32
C ASP A 116 12.90 -15.16 29.55
N ARG A 117 13.48 -13.94 29.57
CA ARG A 117 14.47 -13.52 30.60
C ARG A 117 14.14 -12.19 31.26
N ALA A 118 13.10 -11.49 30.82
CA ALA A 118 12.71 -10.18 31.34
C ALA A 118 11.18 -10.01 31.29
N ALA A 119 10.65 -9.29 32.28
CA ALA A 119 9.21 -9.00 32.34
C ALA A 119 8.74 -7.99 31.28
N GLY A 120 9.67 -7.21 30.73
CA GLY A 120 9.43 -6.31 29.63
C GLY A 120 10.65 -6.25 28.69
N VAL A 121 10.39 -5.95 27.42
CA VAL A 121 11.41 -5.84 26.37
C VAL A 121 11.08 -4.68 25.45
N THR A 122 12.09 -3.87 25.12
CA THR A 122 11.94 -2.71 24.24
C THR A 122 13.00 -2.73 23.16
N PRO A 123 12.61 -2.70 21.87
CA PRO A 123 13.58 -2.48 20.80
C PRO A 123 14.06 -1.03 20.83
N ALA A 124 15.36 -0.82 20.65
CA ALA A 124 15.94 0.51 20.68
C ALA A 124 17.13 0.63 19.73
N LEU A 125 17.42 1.85 19.30
CA LEU A 125 18.60 2.20 18.51
C LEU A 125 19.49 3.16 19.30
N PRO A 126 20.81 3.03 19.23
CA PRO A 126 21.71 4.01 19.81
C PRO A 126 21.54 5.37 19.12
N LEU A 127 21.76 6.46 19.85
CA LEU A 127 21.76 7.79 19.27
C LEU A 127 23.05 8.05 18.51
N ALA A 128 22.91 8.37 17.22
CA ALA A 128 24.05 8.73 16.35
C ALA A 128 24.35 10.23 16.38
N ASP A 129 23.30 11.07 16.48
CA ASP A 129 23.42 12.53 16.40
C ASP A 129 23.88 13.17 17.70
N THR A 130 24.44 14.37 17.59
CA THR A 130 24.72 15.22 18.76
C THR A 130 23.41 15.77 19.32
N LEU A 131 23.22 15.61 20.63
CA LEU A 131 22.08 16.16 21.34
C LEU A 131 22.46 17.43 22.07
N VAL A 132 21.57 18.43 22.01
CA VAL A 132 21.69 19.67 22.73
C VAL A 132 20.39 20.00 23.46
N ARG A 133 20.48 20.67 24.59
CA ARG A 133 19.34 21.35 25.18
C ARG A 133 19.26 22.74 24.59
N GLY A 134 18.06 23.23 24.35
CA GLY A 134 17.83 24.56 23.77
C GLY A 134 16.43 24.73 23.29
N ASP A 135 16.08 25.95 22.94
CA ASP A 135 14.82 26.31 22.29
C ASP A 135 15.07 26.93 20.90
N ALA A 136 15.22 28.26 20.82
CA ALA A 136 15.57 28.97 19.60
C ALA A 136 17.09 29.11 19.39
N THR A 137 17.90 28.82 20.38
CA THR A 137 19.37 28.89 20.35
C THR A 137 19.99 27.59 20.78
N LEU A 138 21.18 27.30 20.25
CA LEU A 138 21.96 26.13 20.63
C LEU A 138 22.42 26.25 22.09
N GLY A 139 21.98 25.34 22.95
CA GLY A 139 22.35 25.31 24.38
C GLY A 139 23.39 24.23 24.69
N GLU A 140 23.30 23.67 25.89
CA GLU A 140 24.27 22.71 26.42
C GLU A 140 24.20 21.38 25.65
N MET A 141 25.37 20.82 25.33
CA MET A 141 25.50 19.50 24.74
C MET A 141 25.16 18.42 25.77
N VAL A 142 24.27 17.48 25.37
CA VAL A 142 23.96 16.29 26.18
C VAL A 142 24.83 15.14 25.71
N ARG A 143 25.58 14.51 26.62
CA ARG A 143 26.35 13.30 26.29
C ARG A 143 25.38 12.20 25.83
N ARG A 144 25.67 11.60 24.69
CA ARG A 144 24.82 10.54 24.08
C ARG A 144 25.14 9.13 24.59
N ASP A 145 26.22 8.97 25.35
CA ASP A 145 26.64 7.67 25.89
C ASP A 145 25.51 7.10 26.78
N GLY A 146 25.03 5.89 26.44
CA GLY A 146 23.93 5.25 27.17
C GLY A 146 22.54 5.79 26.84
N LEU A 147 22.38 6.69 25.86
CA LEU A 147 21.07 7.13 25.38
C LEU A 147 20.61 6.32 24.19
N TRP A 148 19.33 5.94 24.22
CA TRP A 148 18.71 5.09 23.23
C TRP A 148 17.41 5.70 22.70
N ARG A 149 17.15 5.55 21.41
CA ARG A 149 15.86 5.85 20.79
C ARG A 149 14.96 4.63 20.94
N VAL A 150 13.98 4.71 21.81
CA VAL A 150 13.03 3.65 22.08
C VAL A 150 12.06 3.50 20.90
N GLN A 151 11.79 2.25 20.54
CA GLN A 151 10.85 1.90 19.47
C GLN A 151 9.75 0.97 19.97
N THR A 152 8.81 0.61 19.11
CA THR A 152 7.80 -0.42 19.33
C THR A 152 7.83 -1.39 18.14
N PRO A 153 7.44 -2.69 18.32
CA PRO A 153 6.65 -3.24 19.42
C PRO A 153 7.43 -3.43 20.71
N GLN A 154 6.85 -3.02 21.83
CA GLN A 154 7.34 -3.35 23.16
C GLN A 154 6.65 -4.63 23.63
N GLY A 155 7.42 -5.60 24.12
CA GLY A 155 6.91 -6.87 24.62
C GLY A 155 6.83 -6.91 26.14
N PHE A 156 5.80 -7.57 26.68
CA PHE A 156 5.60 -7.69 28.13
C PHE A 156 4.95 -9.03 28.49
N ASP A 157 5.24 -9.49 29.71
CA ASP A 157 4.31 -10.36 30.42
C ASP A 157 3.01 -9.59 30.67
N ALA A 158 1.89 -10.15 30.21
CA ALA A 158 0.60 -9.44 30.24
C ALA A 158 0.11 -9.18 31.68
N ALA A 159 0.40 -10.07 32.63
CA ALA A 159 0.03 -9.88 34.03
C ALA A 159 0.86 -8.76 34.67
N VAL A 160 2.15 -8.69 34.34
CA VAL A 160 3.03 -7.62 34.81
C VAL A 160 2.58 -6.26 34.25
N LEU A 161 2.27 -6.20 32.94
CA LEU A 161 1.83 -4.94 32.34
C LEU A 161 0.47 -4.49 32.91
N ARG A 162 -0.48 -5.38 33.17
CA ARG A 162 -1.74 -5.05 33.85
C ARG A 162 -1.51 -4.48 35.25
N ARG A 163 -0.59 -5.07 36.03
CA ARG A 163 -0.20 -4.54 37.36
C ARG A 163 0.41 -3.13 37.22
N ALA A 164 1.28 -2.93 36.23
CA ALA A 164 1.92 -1.62 35.98
C ALA A 164 0.90 -0.53 35.68
N HIS A 165 -0.09 -0.83 34.80
CA HIS A 165 -1.19 0.09 34.51
C HIS A 165 -2.07 0.37 35.73
N ALA A 166 -2.36 -0.64 36.56
CA ALA A 166 -3.19 -0.46 37.77
C ALA A 166 -2.48 0.36 38.86
N ALA A 167 -1.16 0.25 38.94
CA ALA A 167 -0.35 0.96 39.95
C ALA A 167 0.07 2.39 39.52
N TRP A 168 -0.15 2.76 38.25
CA TRP A 168 0.25 4.08 37.73
C TRP A 168 -0.70 5.18 38.19
N ASP A 169 -0.15 6.29 38.65
CA ASP A 169 -0.95 7.46 39.00
C ASP A 169 -1.65 8.02 37.76
N ALA A 170 -2.96 8.16 37.84
CA ALA A 170 -3.78 8.65 36.73
C ALA A 170 -3.49 10.12 36.35
N ALA A 171 -2.96 10.90 37.31
CA ALA A 171 -2.58 12.30 37.12
C ALA A 171 -1.23 12.45 36.40
N GLU A 172 -0.43 11.37 36.30
CA GLU A 172 0.89 11.40 35.69
C GLU A 172 0.85 10.89 34.25
N GLU A 173 1.44 11.64 33.31
CA GLU A 173 1.55 11.20 31.92
C GLU A 173 2.61 10.10 31.77
N ALA A 174 2.23 8.94 31.25
CA ALA A 174 3.17 7.89 30.89
C ALA A 174 3.56 8.02 29.42
N THR A 175 4.84 8.17 29.14
CA THR A 175 5.37 8.31 27.77
C THR A 175 5.39 6.98 27.02
N ASP A 176 5.61 5.87 27.71
CA ASP A 176 5.55 4.51 27.18
C ASP A 176 5.26 3.45 28.27
N ASP A 177 4.95 2.22 27.86
CA ASP A 177 4.58 1.15 28.76
C ASP A 177 5.80 0.54 29.48
N ALA A 178 6.98 0.58 28.87
CA ALA A 178 8.23 0.11 29.47
C ALA A 178 8.61 0.93 30.72
N GLN A 179 8.33 2.23 30.71
CA GLN A 179 8.55 3.08 31.89
C GLN A 179 7.66 2.64 33.07
N MET A 180 6.42 2.27 32.78
CA MET A 180 5.47 1.83 33.80
C MET A 180 5.91 0.52 34.46
N VAL A 181 6.34 -0.45 33.64
CA VAL A 181 6.87 -1.74 34.11
C VAL A 181 8.16 -1.54 34.93
N ARG A 182 9.08 -0.68 34.46
CA ARG A 182 10.29 -0.33 35.23
C ARG A 182 9.98 0.27 36.58
N ARG A 183 8.92 1.07 36.70
CA ARG A 183 8.52 1.70 37.98
C ARG A 183 8.02 0.70 39.01
N LEU A 184 7.55 -0.48 38.57
CA LEU A 184 7.27 -1.60 39.49
C LEU A 184 8.51 -2.30 40.03
N GLY A 185 9.72 -1.91 39.61
CA GLY A 185 10.98 -2.59 39.92
C GLY A 185 11.29 -3.78 39.03
N GLU A 186 10.49 -4.02 37.99
CA GLU A 186 10.71 -5.11 37.05
C GLU A 186 11.77 -4.77 36.00
N VAL A 187 12.47 -5.79 35.51
CA VAL A 187 13.50 -5.62 34.49
C VAL A 187 12.85 -5.45 33.12
N VAL A 188 13.23 -4.37 32.42
CA VAL A 188 12.92 -4.16 31.00
C VAL A 188 14.21 -4.25 30.20
N ALA A 189 14.35 -5.29 29.38
CA ALA A 189 15.52 -5.50 28.54
C ALA A 189 15.47 -4.63 27.27
N LEU A 190 16.64 -4.19 26.80
CA LEU A 190 16.80 -3.57 25.48
C LEU A 190 17.23 -4.63 24.48
N VAL A 191 16.59 -4.62 23.31
CA VAL A 191 17.01 -5.42 22.14
C VAL A 191 17.30 -4.51 20.96
N GLN A 192 18.05 -5.01 19.99
CA GLN A 192 18.36 -4.26 18.78
C GLN A 192 17.05 -3.93 18.02
N GLY A 193 16.80 -2.63 17.84
CA GLY A 193 15.73 -2.10 17.03
C GLY A 193 16.04 -2.15 15.53
N ASP A 194 15.24 -1.43 14.75
CA ASP A 194 15.41 -1.34 13.30
C ASP A 194 15.17 0.10 12.82
N PRO A 195 16.03 0.66 11.94
CA PRO A 195 15.80 1.99 11.36
C PRO A 195 14.46 2.13 10.61
N VAL A 196 13.90 1.04 10.10
CA VAL A 196 12.61 1.07 9.39
C VAL A 196 11.43 1.36 10.33
N LEU A 197 11.58 1.13 11.64
CA LEU A 197 10.59 1.43 12.69
C LEU A 197 10.50 2.93 13.03
N GLU A 198 10.84 3.80 12.12
CA GLU A 198 10.67 5.25 12.28
C GLU A 198 9.19 5.60 12.49
N LYS A 199 8.97 6.58 13.37
CA LYS A 199 7.61 7.03 13.72
C LYS A 199 7.15 8.12 12.77
N VAL A 200 6.05 7.90 12.08
CA VAL A 200 5.40 8.88 11.20
C VAL A 200 4.60 9.86 12.06
N THR A 201 5.04 11.10 12.15
CA THR A 201 4.45 12.13 13.03
C THR A 201 4.02 13.39 12.29
N ASN A 202 4.72 13.77 11.24
CA ASN A 202 4.51 14.98 10.45
C ASN A 202 4.47 14.67 8.95
N PRO A 203 4.11 15.62 8.07
CA PRO A 203 4.01 15.38 6.62
C PRO A 203 5.31 14.90 5.96
N ALA A 204 6.49 15.37 6.42
CA ALA A 204 7.78 14.93 5.86
C ALA A 204 8.05 13.44 6.16
N ASP A 205 7.58 12.94 7.32
CA ASP A 205 7.73 11.53 7.68
C ASP A 205 6.91 10.62 6.73
N PHE A 206 5.76 11.10 6.22
CA PHE A 206 4.98 10.34 5.22
C PHE A 206 5.77 10.17 3.93
N ALA A 207 6.41 11.22 3.41
CA ALA A 207 7.23 11.12 2.22
C ALA A 207 8.41 10.15 2.43
N ALA A 208 9.04 10.19 3.60
CA ALA A 208 10.11 9.28 3.97
C ALA A 208 9.60 7.82 4.10
N ALA A 209 8.40 7.62 4.66
CA ALA A 209 7.78 6.30 4.76
C ALA A 209 7.39 5.75 3.38
N GLU A 210 6.84 6.57 2.47
CA GLU A 210 6.58 6.18 1.07
C GLU A 210 7.87 5.72 0.37
N ALA A 211 8.98 6.43 0.57
CA ALA A 211 10.27 6.05 0.00
C ALA A 211 10.82 4.72 0.56
N ARG A 212 10.54 4.43 1.85
CA ARG A 212 10.95 3.18 2.52
C ARG A 212 10.07 1.99 2.22
N ALA A 213 8.82 2.23 1.81
CA ALA A 213 7.81 1.18 1.61
C ALA A 213 8.19 0.21 0.52
N GLY A 214 9.30 0.01 0.05
CA GLY A 214 9.71 -0.94 -0.97
C GLY A 214 8.66 -1.13 -2.07
N TRP A 215 9.04 -0.91 -3.31
CA TRP A 215 8.15 -1.12 -4.44
C TRP A 215 8.67 -2.27 -5.29
N GLU A 216 7.79 -3.20 -5.61
CA GLU A 216 8.05 -4.20 -6.64
C GLU A 216 7.64 -3.64 -7.99
N TRP A 217 8.55 -3.69 -8.97
CA TRP A 217 8.25 -3.32 -10.33
C TRP A 217 7.89 -4.56 -11.13
N ARG A 218 6.73 -4.53 -11.78
CA ARG A 218 6.28 -5.61 -12.66
C ARG A 218 5.96 -5.04 -14.03
N SER A 219 6.39 -5.78 -15.07
CA SER A 219 6.05 -5.46 -16.45
C SER A 219 5.45 -6.68 -17.13
N ALA A 220 4.47 -6.44 -17.98
CA ALA A 220 3.88 -7.46 -18.82
C ALA A 220 3.53 -6.88 -20.19
N THR A 221 3.24 -7.76 -21.14
CA THR A 221 2.86 -7.40 -22.50
C THR A 221 1.46 -7.93 -22.81
N GLY A 222 0.76 -7.24 -23.70
CA GLY A 222 -0.46 -7.70 -24.31
C GLY A 222 -0.37 -7.57 -25.82
N PHE A 223 -1.09 -8.40 -26.54
CA PHE A 223 -1.16 -8.41 -27.99
C PHE A 223 -2.59 -8.72 -28.43
N ASP A 224 -3.11 -7.92 -29.33
CA ASP A 224 -4.45 -8.15 -29.89
C ASP A 224 -4.49 -7.83 -31.38
N VAL A 225 -5.45 -8.43 -32.06
CA VAL A 225 -5.67 -8.30 -33.52
C VAL A 225 -7.16 -8.28 -33.84
N HIS A 226 -7.58 -7.27 -34.59
CA HIS A 226 -8.94 -7.21 -35.11
C HIS A 226 -8.96 -7.06 -36.64
N ARG A 227 -10.00 -7.65 -37.26
CA ARG A 227 -10.21 -7.57 -38.70
C ARG A 227 -10.80 -6.21 -39.10
N LEU A 228 -10.35 -5.66 -40.24
CA LEU A 228 -10.94 -4.48 -40.87
C LEU A 228 -12.11 -4.84 -41.76
N GLU A 229 -13.29 -4.29 -41.46
CA GLU A 229 -14.53 -4.55 -42.19
C GLU A 229 -15.22 -3.24 -42.61
N ALA A 230 -15.91 -3.25 -43.74
CA ALA A 230 -16.68 -2.10 -44.20
C ALA A 230 -17.96 -1.94 -43.38
N GLY A 231 -18.32 -0.71 -43.07
CA GLY A 231 -19.51 -0.38 -42.30
C GLY A 231 -19.32 -0.33 -40.78
N GLU A 232 -18.14 -0.70 -40.29
CA GLU A 232 -17.76 -0.58 -38.89
C GLU A 232 -17.03 0.75 -38.62
N GLU A 233 -17.11 1.22 -37.40
CA GLU A 233 -16.33 2.39 -36.95
C GLU A 233 -14.90 1.98 -36.54
N LEU A 234 -13.94 2.85 -36.80
CA LEU A 234 -12.54 2.60 -36.40
C LEU A 234 -12.20 3.33 -35.09
N TRP A 235 -12.21 2.58 -34.00
CA TRP A 235 -11.75 3.06 -32.71
C TRP A 235 -10.32 2.60 -32.43
N LEU A 236 -9.41 3.53 -32.10
CA LEU A 236 -8.03 3.23 -31.74
C LEU A 236 -7.59 4.11 -30.55
N GLY A 237 -7.21 3.48 -29.44
CA GLY A 237 -6.78 4.16 -28.22
C GLY A 237 -7.86 5.06 -27.62
N GLY A 238 -9.14 4.68 -27.76
CA GLY A 238 -10.30 5.42 -27.29
C GLY A 238 -10.64 6.66 -28.11
N VAL A 239 -10.15 6.73 -29.35
CA VAL A 239 -10.40 7.82 -30.32
C VAL A 239 -11.02 7.25 -31.60
N LEU A 240 -12.11 7.86 -32.05
CA LEU A 240 -12.72 7.54 -33.33
C LEU A 240 -11.85 8.10 -34.47
N ILE A 241 -11.36 7.24 -35.34
CA ILE A 241 -10.48 7.58 -36.44
C ILE A 241 -11.29 7.58 -37.76
N PRO A 242 -11.33 8.68 -38.51
CA PRO A 242 -11.96 8.71 -39.82
C PRO A 242 -11.27 7.73 -40.77
N HIS A 243 -12.02 6.69 -41.22
CA HIS A 243 -11.54 5.66 -42.15
C HIS A 243 -12.74 5.01 -42.84
N ASP A 244 -12.54 4.43 -44.03
CA ASP A 244 -13.59 3.76 -44.81
C ASP A 244 -13.97 2.38 -44.28
N ARG A 245 -13.18 1.82 -43.38
CA ARG A 245 -13.41 0.55 -42.68
C ARG A 245 -13.11 0.70 -41.21
N GLY A 246 -13.79 -0.06 -40.38
CA GLY A 246 -13.55 -0.16 -38.95
C GLY A 246 -13.14 -1.54 -38.49
N LEU A 247 -12.83 -1.69 -37.22
CA LEU A 247 -12.49 -2.98 -36.62
C LEU A 247 -13.76 -3.74 -36.22
N SER A 248 -13.80 -5.02 -36.54
CA SER A 248 -14.91 -5.90 -36.19
C SER A 248 -14.63 -6.70 -34.94
N GLY A 249 -15.58 -6.72 -34.00
CA GLY A 249 -15.44 -7.44 -32.73
C GLY A 249 -16.73 -7.42 -31.89
N HIS A 250 -16.68 -7.98 -30.70
CA HIS A 250 -17.82 -8.03 -29.78
C HIS A 250 -18.09 -6.69 -29.06
N SER A 251 -17.05 -5.85 -28.91
CA SER A 251 -17.10 -4.50 -28.35
C SER A 251 -16.99 -3.45 -29.48
N ASP A 252 -16.48 -2.24 -29.17
CA ASP A 252 -16.04 -1.27 -30.18
C ASP A 252 -14.74 -1.71 -30.91
N ALA A 253 -14.21 -2.88 -30.58
CA ALA A 253 -13.04 -3.53 -31.16
C ALA A 253 -11.76 -2.67 -31.16
N ASP A 254 -11.60 -1.77 -30.17
CA ASP A 254 -10.38 -0.97 -30.02
C ASP A 254 -9.19 -1.86 -29.65
N VAL A 255 -8.48 -2.32 -30.66
CA VAL A 255 -7.33 -3.23 -30.53
C VAL A 255 -6.21 -2.68 -29.65
N ALA A 256 -6.06 -1.34 -29.58
CA ALA A 256 -5.05 -0.71 -28.76
C ALA A 256 -5.41 -0.78 -27.27
N LEU A 257 -6.68 -0.50 -26.93
CA LEU A 257 -7.15 -0.60 -25.54
C LEU A 257 -7.24 -2.06 -25.09
N HIS A 258 -7.58 -3.02 -25.95
CA HIS A 258 -7.58 -4.44 -25.63
C HIS A 258 -6.17 -4.94 -25.29
N ALA A 259 -5.20 -4.72 -26.17
CA ALA A 259 -3.80 -5.09 -25.92
C ALA A 259 -3.26 -4.45 -24.64
N LEU A 260 -3.62 -3.19 -24.37
CA LEU A 260 -3.20 -2.50 -23.14
C LEU A 260 -3.88 -3.05 -21.89
N THR A 261 -5.15 -3.44 -21.98
CA THR A 261 -5.87 -4.10 -20.87
C THR A 261 -5.19 -5.40 -20.48
N ASP A 262 -4.83 -6.25 -21.44
CA ASP A 262 -4.10 -7.50 -21.20
C ASP A 262 -2.72 -7.26 -20.60
N ALA A 263 -2.00 -6.24 -21.09
CA ALA A 263 -0.71 -5.85 -20.51
C ALA A 263 -0.86 -5.46 -19.02
N LEU A 264 -1.89 -4.69 -18.66
CA LEU A 264 -2.15 -4.28 -17.27
C LEU A 264 -2.54 -5.49 -16.40
N LEU A 265 -3.49 -6.32 -16.85
CA LEU A 265 -3.91 -7.54 -16.14
C LEU A 265 -2.74 -8.49 -15.91
N GLY A 266 -1.88 -8.65 -16.91
CA GLY A 266 -0.67 -9.48 -16.83
C GLY A 266 0.29 -9.04 -15.74
N THR A 267 0.42 -7.72 -15.46
CA THR A 267 1.32 -7.23 -14.39
C THR A 267 0.92 -7.72 -13.00
N ILE A 268 -0.34 -8.03 -12.80
CA ILE A 268 -0.91 -8.49 -11.52
C ILE A 268 -1.33 -9.96 -11.55
N ALA A 269 -0.95 -10.70 -12.61
CA ALA A 269 -1.31 -12.10 -12.81
C ALA A 269 -2.84 -12.34 -12.70
N ALA A 270 -3.65 -11.44 -13.28
CA ALA A 270 -5.10 -11.48 -13.21
C ALA A 270 -5.76 -12.11 -14.46
N GLY A 271 -5.00 -12.81 -15.30
CA GLY A 271 -5.50 -13.37 -16.55
C GLY A 271 -5.53 -12.35 -17.69
N ASP A 272 -6.55 -12.39 -18.51
CA ASP A 272 -6.74 -11.61 -19.71
C ASP A 272 -8.13 -10.96 -19.79
N ILE A 273 -8.38 -10.17 -20.82
CA ILE A 273 -9.67 -9.51 -21.07
C ILE A 273 -10.82 -10.54 -21.16
N GLY A 274 -10.59 -11.70 -21.77
CA GLY A 274 -11.60 -12.76 -21.91
C GLY A 274 -12.01 -13.39 -20.58
N THR A 275 -11.10 -13.42 -19.60
CA THR A 275 -11.37 -13.90 -18.24
C THR A 275 -12.33 -12.97 -17.49
N HIS A 276 -12.18 -11.65 -17.66
CA HIS A 276 -12.99 -10.64 -16.95
C HIS A 276 -14.26 -10.27 -17.71
N PHE A 277 -14.24 -10.33 -19.05
CA PHE A 277 -15.29 -9.88 -19.96
C PHE A 277 -15.55 -10.95 -21.01
N PRO A 278 -16.09 -12.13 -20.62
CA PRO A 278 -16.26 -13.24 -21.54
C PRO A 278 -17.20 -12.86 -22.71
N PRO A 279 -16.81 -13.14 -23.96
CA PRO A 279 -17.65 -12.83 -25.16
C PRO A 279 -19.02 -13.51 -25.16
N SER A 280 -19.19 -14.57 -24.35
CA SER A 280 -20.48 -15.25 -24.16
C SER A 280 -21.48 -14.43 -23.33
N ASP A 281 -21.04 -13.40 -22.63
CA ASP A 281 -21.91 -12.53 -21.84
C ASP A 281 -22.36 -11.34 -22.68
N MET A 282 -23.66 -11.34 -23.02
CA MET A 282 -24.28 -10.35 -23.86
C MET A 282 -24.22 -8.91 -23.34
N GLN A 283 -23.96 -8.70 -22.06
CA GLN A 283 -23.81 -7.35 -21.49
C GLN A 283 -22.64 -6.59 -22.11
N TRP A 284 -21.60 -7.29 -22.60
CA TRP A 284 -20.40 -6.69 -23.18
C TRP A 284 -20.52 -6.47 -24.71
N LYS A 285 -21.63 -6.87 -25.32
CA LYS A 285 -21.83 -6.66 -26.76
C LYS A 285 -21.97 -5.17 -27.07
N GLY A 286 -21.07 -4.65 -27.89
CA GLY A 286 -21.01 -3.22 -28.22
C GLY A 286 -20.48 -2.34 -27.09
N ALA A 287 -19.89 -2.91 -26.02
CA ALA A 287 -19.33 -2.14 -24.93
C ALA A 287 -18.10 -1.35 -25.40
N ALA A 288 -17.93 -0.13 -24.86
CA ALA A 288 -16.77 0.68 -25.16
C ALA A 288 -15.54 0.15 -24.40
N SER A 289 -14.46 -0.15 -25.11
CA SER A 289 -13.24 -0.81 -24.59
C SER A 289 -12.54 -0.02 -23.49
N HIS A 290 -12.80 1.27 -23.35
CA HIS A 290 -12.26 2.05 -22.21
C HIS A 290 -12.76 1.53 -20.87
N GLN A 291 -13.92 0.85 -20.78
CA GLN A 291 -14.43 0.23 -19.56
C GLN A 291 -13.52 -0.92 -19.11
N PHE A 292 -13.02 -1.70 -20.05
CA PHE A 292 -12.10 -2.82 -19.78
C PHE A 292 -10.76 -2.30 -19.25
N LEU A 293 -10.24 -1.24 -19.87
CA LEU A 293 -9.00 -0.61 -19.44
C LEU A 293 -9.11 0.00 -18.04
N THR A 294 -10.20 0.70 -17.74
CA THR A 294 -10.42 1.29 -16.42
C THR A 294 -10.65 0.24 -15.34
N HIS A 295 -11.28 -0.89 -15.67
CA HIS A 295 -11.38 -2.03 -14.75
C HIS A 295 -10.00 -2.60 -14.39
N ALA A 296 -9.14 -2.85 -15.38
CA ALA A 296 -7.77 -3.34 -15.13
C ALA A 296 -6.96 -2.36 -14.27
N ALA A 297 -7.08 -1.06 -14.53
CA ALA A 297 -6.46 -0.02 -13.69
C ALA A 297 -7.01 -0.02 -12.25
N GLY A 298 -8.32 -0.23 -12.08
CA GLY A 298 -8.97 -0.39 -10.77
C GLY A 298 -8.40 -1.56 -9.97
N LEU A 299 -8.24 -2.73 -10.59
CA LEU A 299 -7.65 -3.92 -9.95
C LEU A 299 -6.19 -3.71 -9.47
N ILE A 300 -5.41 -2.90 -10.21
CA ILE A 300 -4.07 -2.51 -9.79
C ILE A 300 -4.14 -1.57 -8.57
N ALA A 301 -5.05 -0.59 -8.60
CA ALA A 301 -5.24 0.36 -7.50
C ALA A 301 -5.74 -0.34 -6.21
N GLU A 302 -6.66 -1.32 -6.32
CA GLU A 302 -7.14 -2.14 -5.19
C GLU A 302 -6.01 -2.91 -4.49
N ARG A 303 -4.95 -3.27 -5.24
CA ARG A 303 -3.74 -3.88 -4.68
C ARG A 303 -2.73 -2.85 -4.13
N GLY A 304 -3.10 -1.57 -4.08
CA GLY A 304 -2.22 -0.47 -3.69
C GLY A 304 -1.18 -0.12 -4.75
N GLY A 305 -1.32 -0.66 -5.95
CA GLY A 305 -0.40 -0.46 -7.06
C GLY A 305 -0.61 0.87 -7.79
N ARG A 306 0.37 1.24 -8.60
CA ARG A 306 0.31 2.41 -9.49
C ARG A 306 0.89 2.05 -10.84
N ILE A 307 0.21 2.46 -11.91
CA ILE A 307 0.74 2.36 -13.27
C ILE A 307 1.87 3.39 -13.41
N ALA A 308 3.02 2.94 -13.90
CA ALA A 308 4.19 3.81 -14.03
C ALA A 308 4.41 4.29 -15.46
N PHE A 309 4.20 3.41 -16.44
CA PHE A 309 4.41 3.69 -17.84
C PHE A 309 3.68 2.68 -18.71
N VAL A 310 3.18 3.10 -19.88
CA VAL A 310 2.60 2.23 -20.90
C VAL A 310 3.14 2.58 -22.28
N ASP A 311 3.35 1.56 -23.10
CA ASP A 311 3.87 1.69 -24.46
C ASP A 311 3.08 0.81 -25.41
N LEU A 312 2.60 1.39 -26.51
CA LEU A 312 1.82 0.72 -27.53
C LEU A 312 2.50 0.83 -28.89
N THR A 313 2.45 -0.22 -29.67
CA THR A 313 2.87 -0.24 -31.07
C THR A 313 1.71 -0.74 -31.93
N LEU A 314 1.10 0.15 -32.71
CA LEU A 314 0.11 -0.23 -33.71
C LEU A 314 0.80 -0.71 -34.99
N ILE A 315 0.32 -1.79 -35.54
CA ILE A 315 0.87 -2.47 -36.71
C ILE A 315 -0.19 -2.47 -37.80
N CYS A 316 -0.09 -1.55 -38.75
CA CYS A 316 -1.05 -1.39 -39.84
C CYS A 316 -0.45 -0.62 -41.02
N GLU A 317 -0.95 -0.84 -42.23
CA GLU A 317 -0.61 -0.02 -43.41
C GLU A 317 -1.42 1.28 -43.45
N ALA A 318 -2.68 1.20 -43.04
CA ALA A 318 -3.62 2.32 -42.90
C ALA A 318 -4.55 2.09 -41.70
N PRO A 319 -5.02 3.19 -41.05
CA PRO A 319 -4.71 4.61 -41.32
C PRO A 319 -3.28 4.97 -40.90
N LYS A 320 -2.82 6.16 -41.29
CA LYS A 320 -1.58 6.73 -40.74
C LYS A 320 -1.84 7.19 -39.30
N ILE A 321 -1.18 6.58 -38.34
CA ILE A 321 -1.39 6.83 -36.89
C ILE A 321 -0.84 8.17 -36.42
N GLY A 322 0.22 8.68 -37.08
CA GLY A 322 0.89 9.90 -36.68
C GLY A 322 -0.05 11.10 -36.38
N PRO A 323 -1.01 11.44 -37.26
CA PRO A 323 -1.94 12.54 -37.00
C PRO A 323 -2.82 12.37 -35.76
N HIS A 324 -3.11 11.13 -35.35
CA HIS A 324 -4.01 10.79 -34.25
C HIS A 324 -3.28 10.51 -32.93
N ARG A 325 -1.93 10.39 -32.96
CA ARG A 325 -1.11 9.97 -31.82
C ARG A 325 -1.35 10.84 -30.57
N ALA A 326 -1.37 12.15 -30.72
CA ALA A 326 -1.54 13.06 -29.58
C ALA A 326 -2.92 12.91 -28.91
N ALA A 327 -3.98 12.72 -29.69
CA ALA A 327 -5.34 12.50 -29.17
C ALA A 327 -5.45 11.16 -28.43
N MET A 328 -4.91 10.09 -29.00
CA MET A 328 -4.87 8.76 -28.37
C MET A 328 -4.05 8.79 -27.06
N GLN A 329 -2.89 9.43 -27.10
CA GLN A 329 -2.02 9.59 -25.92
C GLN A 329 -2.75 10.31 -24.78
N ALA A 330 -3.39 11.45 -25.09
CA ALA A 330 -4.15 12.21 -24.10
C ALA A 330 -5.34 11.41 -23.54
N ARG A 331 -6.03 10.65 -24.43
CA ARG A 331 -7.18 9.81 -24.02
C ARG A 331 -6.77 8.68 -23.08
N ILE A 332 -5.73 7.93 -23.43
CA ILE A 332 -5.20 6.85 -22.58
C ILE A 332 -4.68 7.41 -21.26
N ALA A 333 -3.95 8.53 -21.31
CA ALA A 333 -3.46 9.20 -20.09
C ALA A 333 -4.61 9.58 -19.14
N ALA A 334 -5.69 10.13 -19.67
CA ALA A 334 -6.89 10.47 -18.89
C ALA A 334 -7.59 9.24 -18.31
N LEU A 335 -7.68 8.12 -19.06
CA LEU A 335 -8.30 6.88 -18.59
C LEU A 335 -7.51 6.21 -17.46
N LEU A 336 -6.19 6.35 -17.46
CA LEU A 336 -5.28 5.70 -16.51
C LEU A 336 -4.79 6.64 -15.38
N ASP A 337 -5.27 7.88 -15.34
CA ASP A 337 -4.80 8.93 -14.41
C ASP A 337 -3.26 9.11 -14.48
N LEU A 338 -2.74 9.20 -15.71
CA LEU A 338 -1.32 9.39 -15.99
C LEU A 338 -1.06 10.76 -16.63
N SER A 339 0.16 11.27 -16.46
CA SER A 339 0.63 12.38 -17.30
C SER A 339 0.91 11.86 -18.73
N PRO A 340 0.66 12.67 -19.79
CA PRO A 340 0.83 12.21 -21.18
C PRO A 340 2.22 11.70 -21.53
N ASP A 341 3.29 12.18 -20.90
CA ASP A 341 4.67 11.72 -21.08
C ASP A 341 4.91 10.26 -20.60
N ARG A 342 3.95 9.68 -19.87
CA ARG A 342 3.95 8.27 -19.42
C ARG A 342 3.18 7.32 -20.33
N VAL A 343 2.69 7.82 -21.47
CA VAL A 343 2.00 7.03 -22.49
C VAL A 343 2.76 7.17 -23.80
N SER A 344 3.37 6.09 -24.25
CA SER A 344 4.08 6.03 -25.54
C SER A 344 3.20 5.37 -26.59
N ILE A 345 3.09 5.96 -27.77
CA ILE A 345 2.38 5.38 -28.94
C ILE A 345 3.29 5.42 -30.14
N LYS A 346 3.55 4.25 -30.70
CA LYS A 346 4.33 4.02 -31.92
C LYS A 346 3.46 3.35 -32.96
N ALA A 347 3.85 3.45 -34.21
CA ALA A 347 3.21 2.72 -35.29
C ALA A 347 4.26 2.26 -36.28
N THR A 348 4.01 1.11 -36.88
CA THR A 348 4.83 0.55 -37.95
C THR A 348 3.95 -0.09 -39.00
N THR A 349 4.47 -0.18 -40.22
CA THR A 349 3.94 -1.04 -41.28
C THR A 349 4.58 -2.41 -41.19
N THR A 350 4.09 -3.39 -41.94
CA THR A 350 4.75 -4.67 -42.13
C THR A 350 5.33 -4.81 -43.56
N GLU A 351 5.57 -3.67 -44.21
CA GLU A 351 6.11 -3.63 -45.59
C GLU A 351 5.30 -4.51 -46.55
N ARG A 352 3.98 -4.44 -46.40
CA ARG A 352 2.96 -5.23 -47.17
C ARG A 352 3.03 -6.74 -46.93
N LEU A 353 3.72 -7.20 -45.89
CA LEU A 353 3.76 -8.63 -45.52
C LEU A 353 2.63 -8.97 -44.52
N GLY A 354 2.15 -10.21 -44.64
CA GLY A 354 1.15 -10.74 -43.70
C GLY A 354 -0.24 -10.09 -43.87
N PHE A 355 -1.13 -10.35 -42.92
CA PHE A 355 -2.50 -9.86 -42.91
C PHE A 355 -2.59 -8.34 -42.73
N THR A 356 -1.72 -7.77 -41.88
CA THR A 356 -1.63 -6.31 -41.72
C THR A 356 -1.15 -5.62 -42.98
N GLY A 357 -0.16 -6.22 -43.65
CA GLY A 357 0.38 -5.71 -44.89
C GLY A 357 -0.61 -5.79 -46.08
N ARG A 358 -1.54 -6.74 -46.06
CA ARG A 358 -2.68 -6.81 -47.03
C ARG A 358 -3.87 -5.95 -46.65
N GLY A 359 -3.80 -5.26 -45.49
CA GLY A 359 -4.88 -4.40 -44.98
C GLY A 359 -6.13 -5.21 -44.58
N GLU A 360 -5.96 -6.44 -44.11
CA GLU A 360 -7.04 -7.31 -43.63
C GLU A 360 -7.40 -7.04 -42.16
N GLY A 361 -6.51 -6.42 -41.40
CA GLY A 361 -6.69 -6.11 -39.98
C GLY A 361 -5.62 -5.19 -39.44
N ILE A 362 -5.80 -4.80 -38.19
CA ILE A 362 -4.84 -4.04 -37.40
C ILE A 362 -4.43 -4.88 -36.19
N ALA A 363 -3.13 -4.91 -35.91
CA ALA A 363 -2.61 -5.50 -34.67
C ALA A 363 -2.06 -4.42 -33.76
N CYS A 364 -2.09 -4.67 -32.45
CA CYS A 364 -1.43 -3.84 -31.46
C CYS A 364 -0.65 -4.72 -30.47
N GLN A 365 0.58 -4.33 -30.21
CA GLN A 365 1.37 -4.81 -29.10
C GLN A 365 1.47 -3.72 -28.05
N ALA A 366 1.13 -4.05 -26.82
CA ALA A 366 1.26 -3.14 -25.67
C ALA A 366 2.20 -3.71 -24.64
N SER A 367 2.84 -2.83 -23.88
CA SER A 367 3.51 -3.18 -22.63
C SER A 367 3.09 -2.21 -21.53
N ALA A 368 2.99 -2.72 -20.33
CA ALA A 368 2.70 -1.93 -19.15
C ALA A 368 3.73 -2.20 -18.05
N THR A 369 4.13 -1.16 -17.35
CA THR A 369 4.95 -1.24 -16.15
C THR A 369 4.18 -0.64 -14.99
N VAL A 370 4.05 -1.40 -13.92
CA VAL A 370 3.41 -0.99 -12.68
C VAL A 370 4.37 -1.13 -11.51
N ARG A 371 4.12 -0.37 -10.45
CA ARG A 371 4.73 -0.60 -9.15
C ARG A 371 3.67 -1.06 -8.17
N LEU A 372 3.94 -2.13 -7.46
CA LEU A 372 3.09 -2.68 -6.40
C LEU A 372 3.81 -2.54 -5.06
N PRO A 373 3.07 -2.43 -3.94
CA PRO A 373 3.69 -2.55 -2.63
C PRO A 373 4.45 -3.86 -2.54
N GLY A 374 5.75 -3.79 -2.19
CA GLY A 374 6.57 -4.98 -1.98
C GLY A 374 6.02 -5.80 -0.81
N ALA A 375 6.11 -7.13 -0.90
CA ALA A 375 5.89 -7.98 0.26
C ALA A 375 7.05 -7.74 1.25
N TRP A 376 6.73 -7.27 2.46
CA TRP A 376 7.68 -7.24 3.56
C TRP A 376 7.86 -8.69 4.04
N THR A 377 8.91 -9.36 3.57
CA THR A 377 9.32 -10.69 4.05
C THR A 377 10.23 -10.56 5.26
#